data_d17a5b85dedfe8438d0bb7f124b5e717
#
_entry.id   d17a5b85dedfe8438d0bb7f124b5e717
#
_cell.length_a   1.000
_cell.length_b   1.000
_cell.length_c   1.000
_cell.angle_alpha   90.00
_cell.angle_beta   90.00
_cell.angle_gamma   90.00
#
_symmetry.space_group_name_H-M   'P 1'
#
loop_
_entity.id
_entity.type
_entity.pdbx_description
1 polymer ?
#
loop_
_entity_poly.entity_id
_entity_poly.type
_entity_poly.pdbx_seq_one_letter_code
_entity_poly.pdbx_strand_id
1 'polypeptide(L)'
;MKNLLKVTIWSIGIVLMLVMQQSCGLDDGTDPTIEGPEGSEQGSDDEEPEAPEETLDPVETNEPNTDYSPAFEGQTRVSGVLTEATFTTTIFATGLSSPWGMANLPDGRILVTEKSGTMRLVSASGTVSGPIMGAPAVNSSGQGGLLDVAVDPDFEENRMVYWTFSQNGPDGTATAVAKGRLSDSEDELENVEVIYTAIPEFESTAHYGSRLAWDGQGNLFVSTGDRSSAVTRPEAQELDAALGKVLRITTNGEPVADNPFVSQAGVLPEIYSYGHRNVQGLAIHPVTGDLWESELGPRGGDEVNLIEAGVNYGWPTISYGLEYNGEAIGSGITQQNGMEQPVYYWDPVVSPSGIDFYSGNAIPEWTNNLFLGALSGQHIVRLVIEDNIVVGEERLLEDEGQRFRDVLDGPDGALYALTDGDNAVIYRIGL
;
A
#
# COMPACT_ATOMS: atom_id res chain seq x y z
N MET A 1 -45.27 34.16 27.91
CA MET A 1 -45.92 32.89 28.25
C MET A 1 -44.87 31.81 27.97
N LYS A 2 -44.06 31.48 28.89
CA LYS A 2 -43.96 30.41 29.90
C LYS A 2 -44.40 29.03 29.35
N ASN A 3 -43.44 28.13 29.22
CA ASN A 3 -43.34 26.78 29.77
C ASN A 3 -42.02 26.16 29.23
N LEU A 4 -40.99 25.99 30.05
CA LEU A 4 -40.61 24.93 31.01
C LEU A 4 -40.43 23.53 30.42
N LEU A 5 -39.17 23.19 30.30
CA LEU A 5 -38.35 22.11 30.88
C LEU A 5 -38.99 20.72 31.06
N LYS A 6 -38.32 19.70 30.56
CA LYS A 6 -38.05 18.46 31.31
C LYS A 6 -36.72 17.84 30.90
N VAL A 7 -35.78 17.86 31.83
CA VAL A 7 -34.52 17.08 31.83
C VAL A 7 -34.85 15.73 32.47
N THR A 8 -34.38 14.65 31.86
CA THR A 8 -34.41 13.32 32.50
C THR A 8 -32.98 12.79 32.54
N ILE A 9 -32.43 12.74 33.73
CA ILE A 9 -31.14 12.15 34.09
C ILE A 9 -31.36 10.65 34.30
N TRP A 10 -30.57 9.80 33.67
CA TRP A 10 -30.44 8.38 34.01
C TRP A 10 -29.07 8.12 34.60
N SER A 11 -29.09 7.60 35.83
CA SER A 11 -27.94 7.29 36.67
C SER A 11 -27.29 5.98 36.27
N ILE A 12 -25.96 6.00 36.22
CA ILE A 12 -25.09 4.85 36.04
C ILE A 12 -24.90 4.18 37.41
N GLY A 13 -25.27 2.91 37.51
CA GLY A 13 -25.00 2.06 38.68
C GLY A 13 -23.66 1.32 38.48
N ILE A 14 -22.69 1.63 39.36
CA ILE A 14 -21.44 0.88 39.51
C ILE A 14 -21.69 -0.27 40.45
N VAL A 15 -21.46 -1.51 40.05
CA VAL A 15 -21.41 -2.68 40.94
C VAL A 15 -19.94 -3.00 41.24
N LEU A 16 -19.58 -2.75 42.51
CA LEU A 16 -18.29 -3.12 43.10
C LEU A 16 -18.47 -4.53 43.72
N MET A 17 -17.69 -5.52 43.24
CA MET A 17 -17.60 -6.81 43.93
C MET A 17 -16.36 -6.83 44.81
N LEU A 18 -16.59 -6.82 46.13
CA LEU A 18 -15.58 -7.07 47.17
C LEU A 18 -15.39 -8.59 47.32
N VAL A 19 -14.16 -9.04 47.22
CA VAL A 19 -13.76 -10.36 47.70
C VAL A 19 -13.17 -10.21 49.09
N MET A 20 -13.83 -10.80 50.08
CA MET A 20 -13.31 -10.92 51.44
C MET A 20 -12.41 -12.15 51.56
N GLN A 21 -11.19 -11.93 52.04
CA GLN A 21 -10.36 -12.94 52.67
C GLN A 21 -10.87 -13.18 54.09
N GLN A 22 -10.93 -14.44 54.49
CA GLN A 22 -10.89 -14.80 55.91
C GLN A 22 -9.87 -15.89 56.15
N SER A 23 -9.01 -15.61 57.08
CA SER A 23 -7.96 -16.43 57.68
C SER A 23 -8.44 -16.96 59.03
N CYS A 24 -7.77 -18.05 59.44
CA CYS A 24 -7.58 -18.57 60.80
C CYS A 24 -8.44 -19.72 61.30
N GLY A 25 -7.72 -20.70 61.79
CA GLY A 25 -8.06 -21.52 62.91
C GLY A 25 -7.28 -22.85 63.02
N LEU A 26 -6.33 -22.89 63.94
CA LEU A 26 -5.55 -24.02 64.41
C LEU A 26 -6.49 -25.05 65.14
N ASP A 27 -6.23 -26.36 65.06
CA ASP A 27 -5.71 -27.16 66.19
C ASP A 27 -5.73 -28.67 65.90
N ASP A 28 -4.60 -29.29 66.11
CA ASP A 28 -4.19 -30.41 66.93
C ASP A 28 -4.82 -31.78 66.75
N GLY A 29 -3.91 -32.78 66.58
CA GLY A 29 -4.04 -34.08 67.27
C GLY A 29 -4.06 -35.35 66.44
N THR A 30 -2.94 -36.05 66.52
CA THR A 30 -2.73 -37.52 66.55
C THR A 30 -2.65 -38.30 65.25
N ASP A 31 -1.41 -38.84 65.10
CA ASP A 31 -0.97 -40.01 64.33
C ASP A 31 -1.72 -41.31 64.72
N PRO A 32 -1.94 -42.29 63.85
CA PRO A 32 -0.90 -43.28 63.56
C PRO A 32 -0.79 -43.84 62.11
N THR A 33 0.44 -44.12 61.75
CA THR A 33 0.97 -45.09 60.77
C THR A 33 0.03 -46.09 60.13
N ILE A 34 0.02 -46.23 58.80
CA ILE A 34 -0.03 -47.52 58.09
C ILE A 34 0.66 -47.33 56.69
N GLU A 35 1.41 -48.37 56.34
CA GLU A 35 2.30 -48.63 55.22
C GLU A 35 1.66 -48.39 53.83
N GLY A 36 2.54 -48.04 52.83
CA GLY A 36 2.26 -47.83 51.47
C GLY A 36 1.75 -48.99 50.60
N PRO A 37 1.50 -48.72 49.31
CA PRO A 37 2.47 -49.19 48.31
C PRO A 37 2.69 -48.17 47.12
N GLU A 38 3.95 -48.26 46.70
CA GLU A 38 4.51 -48.16 45.35
C GLU A 38 3.83 -47.29 44.26
N GLY A 39 4.57 -46.28 43.79
CA GLY A 39 4.92 -46.11 42.40
C GLY A 39 3.82 -45.57 41.44
N SER A 40 3.82 -44.26 41.23
CA SER A 40 3.57 -43.75 39.90
C SER A 40 4.55 -42.59 39.67
N GLU A 41 5.49 -42.81 38.77
CA GLU A 41 6.36 -41.81 38.20
C GLU A 41 5.45 -40.74 37.50
N GLN A 42 5.34 -39.58 38.09
CA GLN A 42 4.93 -38.40 37.38
C GLN A 42 6.13 -37.97 36.53
N GLY A 43 6.06 -38.23 35.22
CA GLY A 43 6.91 -37.57 34.24
C GLY A 43 6.74 -36.07 34.41
N SER A 44 7.77 -35.39 34.80
CA SER A 44 7.93 -33.98 34.60
C SER A 44 8.16 -33.80 33.09
N ASP A 45 7.14 -33.35 32.38
CA ASP A 45 7.35 -32.73 31.07
C ASP A 45 8.13 -31.42 31.35
N ASP A 46 9.43 -31.53 31.43
CA ASP A 46 10.33 -30.43 31.27
C ASP A 46 10.27 -30.08 29.77
N GLU A 47 9.37 -29.16 29.39
CA GLU A 47 9.49 -28.45 28.12
C GLU A 47 10.87 -27.77 28.13
N GLU A 48 11.80 -28.31 27.35
CA GLU A 48 13.04 -27.60 27.04
C GLU A 48 12.63 -26.23 26.52
N PRO A 49 13.20 -25.12 27.03
CA PRO A 49 12.91 -23.80 26.47
C PRO A 49 13.31 -23.87 25.01
N GLU A 50 12.34 -23.54 24.12
CA GLU A 50 12.61 -23.35 22.70
C GLU A 50 13.85 -22.46 22.57
N ALA A 51 14.81 -22.94 21.78
CA ALA A 51 15.98 -22.15 21.47
C ALA A 51 15.48 -20.82 20.86
N PRO A 52 16.05 -19.65 21.22
CA PRO A 52 15.64 -18.40 20.61
C PRO A 52 15.79 -18.54 19.10
N GLU A 53 14.72 -18.24 18.36
CA GLU A 53 14.78 -18.17 16.91
C GLU A 53 15.96 -17.27 16.52
N GLU A 54 16.84 -17.75 15.67
CA GLU A 54 17.96 -16.96 15.15
C GLU A 54 17.36 -15.84 14.29
N THR A 55 17.30 -14.63 14.83
CA THR A 55 16.92 -13.46 14.06
C THR A 55 18.04 -13.11 13.09
N LEU A 56 17.71 -12.99 11.81
CA LEU A 56 18.66 -12.55 10.80
C LEU A 56 18.94 -11.05 10.93
N ASP A 57 20.14 -10.64 10.56
CA ASP A 57 20.45 -9.21 10.44
C ASP A 57 19.53 -8.53 9.41
N PRO A 58 19.27 -7.23 9.56
CA PRO A 58 18.52 -6.47 8.55
C PRO A 58 19.12 -6.62 7.15
N VAL A 59 18.24 -6.75 6.14
CA VAL A 59 18.67 -6.90 4.74
C VAL A 59 19.32 -5.63 4.17
N GLU A 60 19.00 -4.45 4.71
CA GLU A 60 19.65 -3.19 4.33
C GLU A 60 20.95 -3.01 5.10
N THR A 61 22.07 -3.14 4.42
CA THR A 61 23.42 -3.07 4.98
C THR A 61 24.16 -1.78 4.64
N ASN A 62 23.61 -0.97 3.73
CA ASN A 62 24.22 0.32 3.39
C ASN A 62 24.03 1.33 4.53
N GLU A 63 24.98 2.27 4.65
CA GLU A 63 24.86 3.37 5.61
C GLU A 63 23.65 4.26 5.27
N PRO A 64 22.86 4.68 6.26
CA PRO A 64 21.77 5.61 6.04
C PRO A 64 22.28 6.97 5.56
N ASN A 65 21.43 7.72 4.85
CA ASN A 65 21.73 9.10 4.45
C ASN A 65 21.59 10.08 5.60
N THR A 66 20.86 9.71 6.64
CA THR A 66 20.50 10.52 7.80
C THR A 66 20.87 9.81 9.11
N ASP A 67 21.00 10.56 10.18
CA ASP A 67 21.09 10.11 11.58
C ASP A 67 19.74 10.26 12.32
N TYR A 68 18.64 10.34 11.57
CA TYR A 68 17.30 10.38 12.16
C TYR A 68 16.97 9.08 12.88
N SER A 69 16.42 9.22 14.07
CA SER A 69 15.95 8.08 14.84
C SER A 69 14.51 7.71 14.46
N PRO A 70 14.17 6.43 14.36
CA PRO A 70 12.80 6.00 14.16
C PRO A 70 11.90 6.46 15.32
N ALA A 71 10.60 6.64 15.04
CA ALA A 71 9.60 7.03 16.05
C ALA A 71 9.30 5.89 17.02
N PHE A 72 9.42 4.65 16.55
CA PHE A 72 9.20 3.42 17.32
C PHE A 72 10.10 2.28 16.81
N GLU A 73 10.21 1.24 17.61
CA GLU A 73 10.95 0.03 17.24
C GLU A 73 10.26 -0.69 16.07
N GLY A 74 11.03 -1.17 15.10
CA GLY A 74 10.49 -1.85 13.91
C GLY A 74 10.07 -0.92 12.77
N GLN A 75 10.19 0.42 12.92
CA GLN A 75 9.83 1.36 11.86
C GLN A 75 10.79 1.37 10.67
N THR A 76 11.99 0.82 10.82
CA THR A 76 13.03 0.70 9.78
C THR A 76 13.99 -0.41 10.14
N ARG A 77 14.67 -0.98 9.12
CA ARG A 77 15.75 -1.96 9.29
C ARG A 77 15.39 -3.10 10.25
N VAL A 78 14.19 -3.65 10.07
CA VAL A 78 13.75 -4.85 10.79
C VAL A 78 14.61 -6.05 10.43
N SER A 79 14.51 -7.13 11.21
CA SER A 79 15.19 -8.38 10.94
C SER A 79 14.90 -8.89 9.53
N GLY A 80 15.93 -9.41 8.88
CA GLY A 80 15.76 -10.16 7.64
C GLY A 80 14.93 -11.40 7.87
N VAL A 81 14.13 -11.79 6.88
CA VAL A 81 13.43 -13.08 6.84
C VAL A 81 13.72 -13.75 5.51
N LEU A 82 13.59 -15.07 5.46
CA LEU A 82 13.80 -15.84 4.24
C LEU A 82 12.58 -16.72 3.98
N THR A 83 12.23 -16.85 2.72
CA THR A 83 11.23 -17.81 2.27
C THR A 83 11.84 -19.21 2.32
N GLU A 84 11.30 -20.09 3.15
CA GLU A 84 11.76 -21.49 3.28
C GLU A 84 11.20 -22.39 2.17
N ALA A 85 10.00 -22.08 1.67
CA ALA A 85 9.39 -22.82 0.57
C ALA A 85 10.23 -22.73 -0.69
N THR A 86 10.47 -23.85 -1.35
CA THR A 86 11.11 -23.85 -2.67
C THR A 86 10.13 -23.31 -3.70
N PHE A 87 10.43 -22.17 -4.28
CA PHE A 87 9.68 -21.58 -5.39
C PHE A 87 10.54 -21.44 -6.64
N THR A 88 9.90 -21.22 -7.77
CA THR A 88 10.57 -20.99 -9.06
C THR A 88 10.23 -19.60 -9.58
N THR A 89 11.22 -18.98 -10.23
CA THR A 89 11.03 -17.74 -10.98
C THR A 89 11.17 -18.00 -12.44
N THR A 90 10.19 -17.55 -13.23
CA THR A 90 10.21 -17.72 -14.68
C THR A 90 9.80 -16.41 -15.35
N ILE A 91 10.37 -16.12 -16.55
CA ILE A 91 9.86 -15.06 -17.40
C ILE A 91 8.53 -15.54 -17.98
N PHE A 92 7.43 -14.90 -17.55
CA PHE A 92 6.08 -15.23 -17.97
C PHE A 92 5.69 -14.56 -19.29
N ALA A 93 5.99 -13.25 -19.42
CA ALA A 93 5.68 -12.50 -20.62
C ALA A 93 6.83 -11.55 -21.00
N THR A 94 6.97 -11.27 -22.30
CA THR A 94 7.99 -10.36 -22.84
C THR A 94 7.39 -9.47 -23.92
N GLY A 95 8.08 -8.38 -24.27
CA GLY A 95 7.68 -7.51 -25.39
C GLY A 95 6.74 -6.39 -25.00
N LEU A 96 6.71 -6.03 -23.72
CA LEU A 96 6.08 -4.82 -23.21
C LEU A 96 7.03 -3.63 -23.33
N SER A 97 6.48 -2.44 -23.59
CA SER A 97 7.25 -1.21 -23.76
C SER A 97 6.85 -0.17 -22.71
N SER A 98 7.75 0.11 -21.78
CA SER A 98 7.53 1.04 -20.68
C SER A 98 6.18 0.80 -19.98
N PRO A 99 5.87 -0.42 -19.53
CA PRO A 99 4.62 -0.71 -18.86
C PRO A 99 4.56 -0.01 -17.50
N TRP A 100 3.34 0.15 -16.95
CA TRP A 100 3.19 0.85 -15.68
C TRP A 100 2.34 0.11 -14.64
N GLY A 101 1.15 -0.32 -14.97
CA GLY A 101 0.23 -1.01 -14.08
C GLY A 101 -0.26 -2.33 -14.64
N MET A 102 -0.61 -3.27 -13.76
CA MET A 102 -1.20 -4.56 -14.05
C MET A 102 -2.51 -4.75 -13.30
N ALA A 103 -3.48 -5.40 -13.93
CA ALA A 103 -4.72 -5.81 -13.27
C ALA A 103 -5.18 -7.19 -13.77
N ASN A 104 -5.66 -8.03 -12.85
CA ASN A 104 -6.24 -9.31 -13.18
C ASN A 104 -7.59 -9.14 -13.89
N LEU A 105 -7.81 -9.92 -14.95
CA LEU A 105 -9.13 -10.17 -15.50
C LEU A 105 -9.74 -11.43 -14.88
N PRO A 106 -11.09 -11.52 -14.78
CA PRO A 106 -11.73 -12.68 -14.17
C PRO A 106 -11.41 -14.03 -14.85
N ASP A 107 -11.00 -14.00 -16.12
CA ASP A 107 -10.64 -15.20 -16.90
C ASP A 107 -9.16 -15.62 -16.73
N GLY A 108 -8.41 -14.99 -15.83
CA GLY A 108 -7.02 -15.30 -15.52
C GLY A 108 -5.99 -14.68 -16.46
N ARG A 109 -6.41 -13.76 -17.32
CA ARG A 109 -5.51 -12.89 -18.10
C ARG A 109 -5.12 -11.66 -17.29
N ILE A 110 -4.07 -10.97 -17.71
CA ILE A 110 -3.61 -9.73 -17.10
C ILE A 110 -3.76 -8.60 -18.11
N LEU A 111 -4.39 -7.51 -17.70
CA LEU A 111 -4.42 -6.24 -18.44
C LEU A 111 -3.23 -5.39 -17.99
N VAL A 112 -2.45 -4.86 -18.94
CA VAL A 112 -1.23 -4.10 -18.69
C VAL A 112 -1.30 -2.77 -19.42
N THR A 113 -0.96 -1.66 -18.75
CA THR A 113 -0.82 -0.36 -19.39
C THR A 113 0.61 -0.13 -19.87
N GLU A 114 0.75 0.56 -20.99
CA GLU A 114 2.03 1.07 -21.50
C GLU A 114 1.99 2.60 -21.53
N LYS A 115 3.03 3.24 -20.99
CA LYS A 115 3.10 4.72 -20.83
C LYS A 115 2.82 5.51 -22.12
N SER A 116 3.01 4.91 -23.27
CA SER A 116 2.75 5.52 -24.59
C SER A 116 1.26 5.83 -24.84
N GLY A 117 0.33 5.26 -24.05
CA GLY A 117 -1.11 5.45 -24.19
C GLY A 117 -1.84 4.22 -24.75
N THR A 118 -1.24 3.03 -24.67
CA THR A 118 -1.87 1.76 -25.06
C THR A 118 -2.02 0.83 -23.88
N MET A 119 -2.91 -0.15 -24.01
CA MET A 119 -3.00 -1.29 -23.09
C MET A 119 -2.72 -2.58 -23.84
N ARG A 120 -2.37 -3.62 -23.10
CA ARG A 120 -2.12 -4.98 -23.62
C ARG A 120 -2.85 -6.00 -22.76
N LEU A 121 -3.31 -7.06 -23.38
CA LEU A 121 -3.71 -8.28 -22.69
C LEU A 121 -2.56 -9.27 -22.70
N VAL A 122 -2.28 -9.85 -21.56
CA VAL A 122 -1.36 -10.98 -21.41
C VAL A 122 -2.19 -12.21 -21.10
N SER A 123 -2.12 -13.21 -21.99
CA SER A 123 -2.88 -14.45 -21.81
C SER A 123 -2.38 -15.27 -20.63
N ALA A 124 -3.15 -16.23 -20.14
CA ALA A 124 -2.74 -17.17 -19.09
C ALA A 124 -1.48 -18.00 -19.46
N SER A 125 -1.04 -17.98 -20.73
CA SER A 125 0.21 -18.60 -21.19
C SER A 125 1.34 -17.60 -21.44
N GLY A 126 1.18 -16.32 -21.05
CA GLY A 126 2.19 -15.28 -21.20
C GLY A 126 2.28 -14.63 -22.58
N THR A 127 1.32 -14.90 -23.48
CA THR A 127 1.30 -14.27 -24.81
C THR A 127 0.73 -12.85 -24.72
N VAL A 128 1.50 -11.85 -25.16
CA VAL A 128 1.09 -10.44 -25.20
C VAL A 128 0.28 -10.16 -26.46
N SER A 129 -0.87 -9.52 -26.34
CA SER A 129 -1.75 -9.13 -27.45
C SER A 129 -1.19 -7.99 -28.31
N GLY A 130 -1.87 -7.67 -29.40
CA GLY A 130 -1.77 -6.37 -30.04
C GLY A 130 -2.18 -5.22 -29.08
N PRO A 131 -1.90 -3.95 -29.44
CA PRO A 131 -2.29 -2.82 -28.61
C PRO A 131 -3.82 -2.66 -28.60
N ILE A 132 -4.37 -2.36 -27.40
CA ILE A 132 -5.75 -1.91 -27.20
C ILE A 132 -5.73 -0.39 -27.31
N MET A 133 -6.48 0.15 -28.23
CA MET A 133 -6.53 1.57 -28.57
C MET A 133 -7.71 2.25 -27.86
N GLY A 134 -7.79 3.61 -27.96
CA GLY A 134 -8.95 4.37 -27.51
C GLY A 134 -8.76 5.12 -26.19
N ALA A 135 -7.67 4.90 -25.46
CA ALA A 135 -7.33 5.76 -24.33
C ALA A 135 -7.17 7.23 -24.78
N PRO A 136 -7.51 8.23 -23.94
CA PRO A 136 -7.22 9.63 -24.22
C PRO A 136 -5.74 9.88 -24.52
N ALA A 137 -5.45 10.96 -25.24
CA ALA A 137 -4.05 11.34 -25.47
C ALA A 137 -3.36 11.66 -24.14
N VAL A 138 -2.22 11.04 -23.89
CA VAL A 138 -1.43 11.17 -22.68
C VAL A 138 -0.20 12.05 -22.89
N ASN A 139 0.31 12.65 -21.82
CA ASN A 139 1.65 13.25 -21.81
C ASN A 139 2.66 12.19 -21.30
N SER A 140 3.33 11.50 -22.18
CA SER A 140 4.29 10.45 -21.82
C SER A 140 5.69 10.96 -21.43
N SER A 141 5.85 12.29 -21.26
CA SER A 141 7.14 12.88 -20.87
C SER A 141 7.47 12.57 -19.41
N GLY A 142 8.73 12.30 -19.13
CA GLY A 142 9.24 12.03 -17.78
C GLY A 142 8.53 10.83 -17.12
N GLN A 143 7.89 11.07 -15.99
CA GLN A 143 7.12 10.05 -15.26
C GLN A 143 5.67 9.90 -15.74
N GLY A 144 5.20 10.79 -16.63
CA GLY A 144 3.84 10.77 -17.16
C GLY A 144 3.60 9.66 -18.18
N GLY A 145 2.35 9.51 -18.62
CA GLY A 145 1.90 8.51 -19.58
C GLY A 145 0.51 7.98 -19.27
N LEU A 146 0.16 6.85 -19.85
CA LEU A 146 -0.90 5.98 -19.35
C LEU A 146 -0.29 5.23 -18.15
N LEU A 147 -0.93 5.30 -17.00
CA LEU A 147 -0.33 4.91 -15.74
C LEU A 147 -1.02 3.66 -15.19
N ASP A 148 -1.76 3.75 -14.12
CA ASP A 148 -2.38 2.57 -13.54
C ASP A 148 -3.69 2.14 -14.22
N VAL A 149 -4.13 0.92 -13.95
CA VAL A 149 -5.39 0.36 -14.42
C VAL A 149 -6.06 -0.48 -13.35
N ALA A 150 -7.38 -0.34 -13.25
CA ALA A 150 -8.23 -1.17 -12.41
C ALA A 150 -9.36 -1.77 -13.25
N VAL A 151 -9.62 -3.05 -13.04
CA VAL A 151 -10.73 -3.79 -13.67
C VAL A 151 -11.95 -3.67 -12.77
N ASP A 152 -13.11 -3.37 -13.36
CA ASP A 152 -14.37 -3.27 -12.60
C ASP A 152 -14.68 -4.59 -11.89
N PRO A 153 -15.12 -4.58 -10.62
CA PRO A 153 -15.52 -5.80 -9.92
C PRO A 153 -16.60 -6.61 -10.66
N ASP A 154 -17.47 -5.93 -11.44
CA ASP A 154 -18.51 -6.56 -12.26
C ASP A 154 -18.08 -6.71 -13.74
N PHE A 155 -16.79 -6.81 -14.02
CA PHE A 155 -16.22 -6.82 -15.38
C PHE A 155 -16.83 -7.93 -16.26
N GLU A 156 -17.13 -9.09 -15.73
CA GLU A 156 -17.79 -10.18 -16.49
C GLU A 156 -19.12 -9.74 -17.11
N GLU A 157 -19.84 -8.82 -16.45
CA GLU A 157 -21.12 -8.29 -16.91
C GLU A 157 -20.97 -7.03 -17.76
N ASN A 158 -20.08 -6.10 -17.35
CA ASN A 158 -20.02 -4.75 -17.92
C ASN A 158 -18.79 -4.48 -18.77
N ARG A 159 -17.72 -5.26 -18.62
CA ARG A 159 -16.40 -5.11 -19.27
C ARG A 159 -15.76 -3.74 -19.06
N MET A 160 -16.10 -3.05 -17.95
CA MET A 160 -15.56 -1.73 -17.63
C MET A 160 -14.15 -1.82 -17.07
N VAL A 161 -13.31 -0.88 -17.48
CA VAL A 161 -11.97 -0.64 -16.95
C VAL A 161 -11.80 0.82 -16.61
N TYR A 162 -11.00 1.08 -15.59
CA TYR A 162 -10.64 2.42 -15.11
C TYR A 162 -9.13 2.56 -15.19
N TRP A 163 -8.65 3.75 -15.52
CA TRP A 163 -7.22 3.99 -15.57
C TRP A 163 -6.88 5.42 -15.21
N THR A 164 -5.65 5.61 -14.76
CA THR A 164 -5.07 6.92 -14.56
C THR A 164 -4.13 7.28 -15.69
N PHE A 165 -3.98 8.55 -15.95
CA PHE A 165 -3.05 9.05 -16.95
C PHE A 165 -2.64 10.49 -16.67
N SER A 166 -1.52 10.91 -17.26
CA SER A 166 -1.11 12.31 -17.26
C SER A 166 -1.82 13.06 -18.40
N GLN A 167 -2.77 13.90 -18.02
CA GLN A 167 -3.54 14.74 -18.95
C GLN A 167 -2.82 16.06 -19.21
N ASN A 168 -2.81 16.50 -20.49
CA ASN A 168 -2.42 17.87 -20.82
C ASN A 168 -3.59 18.82 -20.60
N GLY A 169 -3.32 19.98 -20.01
CA GLY A 169 -4.25 21.07 -19.86
C GLY A 169 -3.63 22.42 -20.18
N PRO A 170 -4.38 23.52 -20.04
CA PRO A 170 -3.93 24.86 -20.40
C PRO A 170 -2.79 25.39 -19.52
N ASP A 171 -2.71 24.94 -18.25
CA ASP A 171 -1.75 25.43 -17.26
C ASP A 171 -0.67 24.40 -16.92
N GLY A 172 -0.63 23.28 -17.67
CA GLY A 172 0.36 22.23 -17.47
C GLY A 172 -0.19 20.82 -17.63
N THR A 173 0.17 19.93 -16.72
CA THR A 173 -0.33 18.56 -16.70
C THR A 173 -0.95 18.21 -15.35
N ALA A 174 -1.89 17.29 -15.34
CA ALA A 174 -2.52 16.76 -14.14
C ALA A 174 -2.64 15.24 -14.18
N THR A 175 -2.77 14.62 -13.02
CA THR A 175 -3.27 13.25 -12.90
C THR A 175 -4.76 13.27 -13.19
N ALA A 176 -5.19 12.43 -14.13
CA ALA A 176 -6.59 12.26 -14.47
C ALA A 176 -7.00 10.80 -14.38
N VAL A 177 -8.30 10.57 -14.15
CA VAL A 177 -8.92 9.24 -14.15
C VAL A 177 -9.91 9.17 -15.30
N ALA A 178 -9.85 8.08 -16.06
CA ALA A 178 -10.84 7.78 -17.08
C ALA A 178 -11.38 6.38 -16.92
N LYS A 179 -12.52 6.13 -17.54
CA LYS A 179 -13.14 4.82 -17.66
C LYS A 179 -13.54 4.53 -19.10
N GLY A 180 -13.71 3.27 -19.43
CA GLY A 180 -14.22 2.84 -20.72
C GLY A 180 -14.54 1.35 -20.70
N ARG A 181 -15.29 0.91 -21.69
CA ARG A 181 -15.61 -0.51 -21.88
C ARG A 181 -14.56 -1.14 -22.80
N LEU A 182 -13.97 -2.23 -22.37
CA LEU A 182 -13.17 -3.07 -23.28
C LEU A 182 -14.09 -3.70 -24.32
N SER A 183 -13.85 -3.44 -25.62
CA SER A 183 -14.64 -3.97 -26.74
C SER A 183 -14.72 -5.50 -26.72
N ASP A 184 -15.70 -6.07 -27.40
CA ASP A 184 -15.83 -7.53 -27.50
C ASP A 184 -14.71 -8.15 -28.36
N SER A 185 -14.12 -7.36 -29.27
CA SER A 185 -12.93 -7.73 -30.05
C SER A 185 -11.62 -7.54 -29.28
N GLU A 186 -11.65 -6.87 -28.12
CA GLU A 186 -10.54 -6.64 -27.21
C GLU A 186 -9.35 -5.85 -27.86
N ASP A 187 -9.64 -5.00 -28.83
CA ASP A 187 -8.67 -4.18 -29.53
C ASP A 187 -8.89 -2.67 -29.33
N GLU A 188 -9.98 -2.27 -28.72
CA GLU A 188 -10.28 -0.88 -28.40
C GLU A 188 -11.06 -0.68 -27.09
N LEU A 189 -10.99 0.53 -26.54
CA LEU A 189 -11.82 1.02 -25.44
C LEU A 189 -12.97 1.82 -26.02
N GLU A 190 -14.20 1.43 -25.68
CA GLU A 190 -15.44 2.07 -26.10
C GLU A 190 -16.00 2.97 -25.00
N ASN A 191 -16.77 3.99 -25.38
CA ASN A 191 -17.47 4.89 -24.45
C ASN A 191 -16.53 5.52 -23.40
N VAL A 192 -15.36 5.92 -23.86
CA VAL A 192 -14.31 6.49 -22.98
C VAL A 192 -14.74 7.84 -22.44
N GLU A 193 -14.63 8.01 -21.14
CA GLU A 193 -14.96 9.20 -20.39
C GLU A 193 -13.86 9.52 -19.38
N VAL A 194 -13.40 10.79 -19.36
CA VAL A 194 -12.57 11.31 -18.28
C VAL A 194 -13.48 11.70 -17.12
N ILE A 195 -13.39 11.00 -16.01
CA ILE A 195 -14.29 11.17 -14.86
C ILE A 195 -13.73 12.08 -13.78
N TYR A 196 -12.41 12.25 -13.72
CA TYR A 196 -11.76 13.12 -12.75
C TYR A 196 -10.46 13.71 -13.30
N THR A 197 -10.14 14.94 -12.89
CA THR A 197 -8.84 15.59 -13.15
C THR A 197 -8.41 16.32 -11.90
N ALA A 198 -7.23 15.98 -11.38
CA ALA A 198 -6.65 16.60 -10.20
C ALA A 198 -6.32 18.08 -10.43
N ILE A 199 -6.63 18.93 -9.47
CA ILE A 199 -6.35 20.36 -9.50
C ILE A 199 -5.36 20.76 -8.39
N PRO A 200 -4.54 21.78 -8.61
CA PRO A 200 -4.33 22.51 -9.88
C PRO A 200 -3.51 21.69 -10.90
N GLU A 201 -3.66 22.03 -12.19
CA GLU A 201 -2.68 21.63 -13.20
C GLU A 201 -1.35 22.31 -12.93
N PHE A 202 -0.24 21.66 -13.29
CA PHE A 202 1.07 22.24 -13.09
C PHE A 202 2.07 21.81 -14.18
N GLU A 203 2.95 22.72 -14.57
CA GLU A 203 3.98 22.46 -15.57
C GLU A 203 5.11 21.61 -14.95
N SER A 204 4.87 20.29 -14.88
CA SER A 204 5.81 19.29 -14.42
C SER A 204 5.55 17.94 -15.09
N THR A 205 6.61 17.16 -15.26
CA THR A 205 6.56 15.79 -15.80
C THR A 205 6.85 14.72 -14.75
N ALA A 206 6.76 15.05 -13.46
CA ALA A 206 7.07 14.16 -12.36
C ALA A 206 5.98 14.16 -11.28
N HIS A 207 6.03 13.16 -10.40
CA HIS A 207 5.18 12.95 -9.24
C HIS A 207 3.67 13.08 -9.57
N TYR A 208 3.19 12.16 -10.37
CA TYR A 208 1.76 12.04 -10.66
C TYR A 208 0.99 11.22 -9.62
N GLY A 209 1.68 10.45 -8.76
CA GLY A 209 1.05 9.40 -7.95
C GLY A 209 0.47 8.33 -8.86
N SER A 210 -0.85 8.34 -9.03
CA SER A 210 -1.62 7.65 -10.09
C SER A 210 -2.02 6.21 -9.81
N ARG A 211 -1.80 5.65 -8.61
CA ARG A 211 -2.28 4.30 -8.30
C ARG A 211 -3.78 4.29 -8.03
N LEU A 212 -4.44 3.19 -8.38
CA LEU A 212 -5.86 2.92 -8.16
C LEU A 212 -6.05 1.71 -7.24
N ALA A 213 -7.05 1.78 -6.36
CA ALA A 213 -7.51 0.61 -5.60
C ALA A 213 -9.02 0.69 -5.38
N TRP A 214 -9.71 -0.46 -5.37
CA TRP A 214 -11.14 -0.52 -5.04
C TRP A 214 -11.35 -0.51 -3.53
N ASP A 215 -12.35 0.25 -3.04
CA ASP A 215 -12.66 0.37 -1.61
C ASP A 215 -13.53 -0.77 -1.02
N GLY A 216 -13.79 -1.81 -1.81
CA GLY A 216 -14.70 -2.90 -1.42
C GLY A 216 -16.20 -2.52 -1.43
N GLN A 217 -16.54 -1.26 -1.67
CA GLN A 217 -17.92 -0.76 -1.82
C GLN A 217 -18.24 -0.29 -3.25
N GLY A 218 -17.29 -0.48 -4.17
CA GLY A 218 -17.41 -0.11 -5.57
C GLY A 218 -17.01 1.34 -5.86
N ASN A 219 -16.21 1.98 -4.99
CA ASN A 219 -15.58 3.26 -5.25
C ASN A 219 -14.07 3.09 -5.43
N LEU A 220 -13.42 4.10 -5.99
CA LEU A 220 -11.99 4.08 -6.28
C LEU A 220 -11.23 4.99 -5.32
N PHE A 221 -10.19 4.47 -4.70
CA PHE A 221 -9.07 5.26 -4.21
C PHE A 221 -8.17 5.63 -5.39
N VAL A 222 -7.68 6.85 -5.39
CA VAL A 222 -6.80 7.40 -6.43
C VAL A 222 -5.68 8.17 -5.75
N SER A 223 -4.43 7.84 -6.02
CA SER A 223 -3.30 8.58 -5.48
C SER A 223 -2.86 9.71 -6.40
N THR A 224 -2.36 10.80 -5.82
CA THR A 224 -1.74 11.92 -6.52
C THR A 224 -0.41 12.29 -5.90
N GLY A 225 0.47 12.94 -6.65
CA GLY A 225 1.76 13.41 -6.15
C GLY A 225 1.86 14.93 -6.08
N ASP A 226 2.92 15.44 -5.42
CA ASP A 226 3.21 16.85 -5.20
C ASP A 226 3.78 17.57 -6.44
N ARG A 227 3.88 16.89 -7.59
CA ARG A 227 4.42 17.37 -8.87
C ARG A 227 5.91 17.71 -8.85
N SER A 228 6.66 17.27 -7.82
CA SER A 228 8.13 17.40 -7.70
C SER A 228 8.66 18.84 -7.84
N SER A 229 7.97 19.81 -7.26
CA SER A 229 8.34 21.23 -7.33
C SER A 229 8.27 21.89 -5.96
N ALA A 230 9.22 22.75 -5.66
CA ALA A 230 9.17 23.58 -4.44
C ALA A 230 7.95 24.51 -4.40
N VAL A 231 7.34 24.80 -5.57
CA VAL A 231 6.14 25.63 -5.66
C VAL A 231 4.88 24.85 -5.27
N THR A 232 4.78 23.60 -5.70
CA THR A 232 3.58 22.76 -5.47
C THR A 232 3.71 21.82 -4.25
N ARG A 233 4.91 21.61 -3.73
CA ARG A 233 5.14 20.80 -2.54
C ARG A 233 4.27 21.20 -1.33
N PRO A 234 4.07 22.51 -1.02
CA PRO A 234 3.18 22.90 0.07
C PRO A 234 1.72 22.48 -0.12
N GLU A 235 1.26 22.33 -1.38
CA GLU A 235 -0.12 21.90 -1.69
C GLU A 235 -0.46 20.51 -1.09
N ALA A 236 0.55 19.69 -0.76
CA ALA A 236 0.31 18.43 -0.07
C ALA A 236 -0.37 18.62 1.29
N GLN A 237 -0.18 19.77 1.94
CA GLN A 237 -0.83 20.15 3.21
C GLN A 237 -2.11 20.94 3.04
N GLU A 238 -2.36 21.51 1.85
CA GLU A 238 -3.57 22.29 1.59
C GLU A 238 -4.74 21.37 1.17
N LEU A 239 -5.93 21.66 1.65
CA LEU A 239 -7.10 20.82 1.37
C LEU A 239 -7.98 21.34 0.23
N ASP A 240 -7.62 22.44 -0.39
CA ASP A 240 -8.24 22.97 -1.61
C ASP A 240 -7.48 22.60 -2.89
N ALA A 241 -6.46 21.74 -2.76
CA ALA A 241 -5.67 21.16 -3.85
C ALA A 241 -5.65 19.63 -3.78
N ALA A 242 -5.65 18.99 -4.94
CA ALA A 242 -5.61 17.54 -5.07
C ALA A 242 -4.17 16.99 -5.22
N LEU A 243 -3.14 17.79 -4.92
CA LEU A 243 -1.74 17.37 -5.03
C LEU A 243 -1.23 16.77 -3.72
N GLY A 244 -0.56 15.62 -3.80
CA GLY A 244 -0.06 14.91 -2.61
C GLY A 244 -1.19 14.36 -1.73
N LYS A 245 -2.13 13.64 -2.33
CA LYS A 245 -3.35 13.13 -1.70
C LYS A 245 -3.60 11.66 -2.04
N VAL A 246 -4.34 10.99 -1.17
CA VAL A 246 -5.20 9.88 -1.56
C VAL A 246 -6.63 10.43 -1.64
N LEU A 247 -7.25 10.25 -2.78
CA LEU A 247 -8.63 10.66 -3.08
C LEU A 247 -9.53 9.43 -3.05
N ARG A 248 -10.84 9.62 -2.75
CA ARG A 248 -11.84 8.55 -2.87
C ARG A 248 -13.04 9.08 -3.64
N ILE A 249 -13.28 8.48 -4.82
CA ILE A 249 -14.29 8.89 -5.78
C ILE A 249 -15.17 7.72 -6.20
N THR A 250 -16.38 8.03 -6.63
CA THR A 250 -17.28 7.04 -7.26
C THR A 250 -16.80 6.67 -8.66
N THR A 251 -17.36 5.65 -9.25
CA THR A 251 -17.13 5.25 -10.65
C THR A 251 -17.54 6.31 -11.70
N ASN A 252 -18.14 7.42 -11.27
CA ASN A 252 -18.45 8.59 -12.11
C ASN A 252 -17.59 9.82 -11.76
N GLY A 253 -16.58 9.66 -10.88
CA GLY A 253 -15.68 10.76 -10.50
C GLY A 253 -16.22 11.69 -9.42
N GLU A 254 -17.42 11.44 -8.87
CA GLU A 254 -17.99 12.24 -7.80
C GLU A 254 -17.37 11.86 -6.46
N PRO A 255 -17.23 12.80 -5.51
CA PRO A 255 -16.81 12.49 -4.15
C PRO A 255 -17.74 11.48 -3.49
N VAL A 256 -17.19 10.52 -2.75
CA VAL A 256 -18.01 9.56 -1.99
C VAL A 256 -18.63 10.25 -0.78
N ALA A 257 -19.91 9.98 -0.51
CA ALA A 257 -20.72 10.76 0.45
C ALA A 257 -20.23 10.68 1.91
N ASP A 258 -19.46 9.67 2.28
CA ASP A 258 -18.87 9.48 3.62
C ASP A 258 -17.37 9.82 3.69
N ASN A 259 -16.82 10.51 2.67
CA ASN A 259 -15.47 11.04 2.74
C ASN A 259 -15.31 12.01 3.92
N PRO A 260 -14.10 12.05 4.54
CA PRO A 260 -13.90 12.78 5.78
C PRO A 260 -14.14 14.29 5.68
N PHE A 261 -13.98 14.88 4.50
CA PHE A 261 -14.08 16.33 4.27
C PHE A 261 -15.31 16.75 3.46
N VAL A 262 -16.21 15.83 3.10
CA VAL A 262 -17.33 16.06 2.18
C VAL A 262 -18.26 17.22 2.56
N SER A 263 -18.35 17.56 3.85
CA SER A 263 -19.19 18.66 4.32
C SER A 263 -18.42 19.94 4.69
N GLN A 264 -17.11 19.96 4.48
CA GLN A 264 -16.24 21.07 4.88
C GLN A 264 -16.12 22.10 3.75
N ALA A 265 -16.53 23.35 4.01
CA ALA A 265 -16.48 24.40 3.00
C ALA A 265 -15.04 24.81 2.67
N GLY A 266 -14.73 24.97 1.38
CA GLY A 266 -13.41 25.37 0.90
C GLY A 266 -12.38 24.23 0.87
N VAL A 267 -12.84 23.00 1.05
CA VAL A 267 -12.03 21.77 0.98
C VAL A 267 -12.53 20.90 -0.17
N LEU A 268 -11.64 20.21 -0.87
CA LEU A 268 -12.01 19.25 -1.90
C LEU A 268 -12.65 18.02 -1.24
N PRO A 269 -13.92 17.75 -1.54
CA PRO A 269 -14.68 16.68 -0.84
C PRO A 269 -14.24 15.26 -1.19
N GLU A 270 -13.46 15.07 -2.24
CA GLU A 270 -12.89 13.79 -2.65
C GLU A 270 -11.64 13.40 -1.87
N ILE A 271 -11.04 14.30 -1.09
CA ILE A 271 -9.84 13.98 -0.31
C ILE A 271 -10.18 12.95 0.77
N TYR A 272 -9.39 11.85 0.80
CA TYR A 272 -9.46 10.81 1.82
C TYR A 272 -8.34 10.97 2.85
N SER A 273 -7.09 11.15 2.40
CA SER A 273 -5.93 11.51 3.23
C SER A 273 -5.03 12.52 2.52
N TYR A 274 -4.11 13.15 3.24
CA TYR A 274 -3.26 14.21 2.71
C TYR A 274 -1.87 14.23 3.33
N GLY A 275 -1.00 15.07 2.79
CA GLY A 275 0.37 15.15 3.27
C GLY A 275 1.28 14.07 2.68
N HIS A 276 1.02 13.67 1.43
CA HIS A 276 1.81 12.69 0.68
C HIS A 276 2.76 13.37 -0.31
N ARG A 277 3.87 12.70 -0.63
CA ARG A 277 4.82 13.17 -1.63
C ARG A 277 4.55 12.64 -3.02
N ASN A 278 4.58 11.32 -3.20
CA ASN A 278 4.36 10.67 -4.48
C ASN A 278 4.01 9.20 -4.29
N VAL A 279 2.78 8.95 -3.98
CA VAL A 279 2.23 7.60 -3.74
C VAL A 279 2.18 6.81 -5.03
N GLN A 280 2.94 5.73 -5.13
CA GLN A 280 3.03 4.86 -6.32
C GLN A 280 2.48 3.45 -6.11
N GLY A 281 2.11 3.10 -4.89
CA GLY A 281 1.44 1.86 -4.55
C GLY A 281 0.19 2.13 -3.72
N LEU A 282 -0.90 1.42 -4.00
CA LEU A 282 -2.11 1.32 -3.17
C LEU A 282 -2.57 -0.14 -3.18
N ALA A 283 -2.82 -0.71 -2.02
CA ALA A 283 -3.38 -2.05 -1.90
C ALA A 283 -4.35 -2.14 -0.73
N ILE A 284 -5.36 -2.99 -0.86
CA ILE A 284 -6.28 -3.31 0.22
C ILE A 284 -5.83 -4.61 0.88
N HIS A 285 -5.66 -4.59 2.20
CA HIS A 285 -5.33 -5.80 2.94
C HIS A 285 -6.48 -6.81 2.85
N PRO A 286 -6.23 -8.06 2.38
CA PRO A 286 -7.30 -8.99 1.99
C PRO A 286 -8.19 -9.47 3.14
N VAL A 287 -7.72 -9.35 4.39
CA VAL A 287 -8.45 -9.82 5.58
C VAL A 287 -9.10 -8.66 6.33
N THR A 288 -8.36 -7.55 6.55
CA THR A 288 -8.85 -6.42 7.35
C THR A 288 -9.63 -5.41 6.53
N GLY A 289 -9.36 -5.30 5.23
CA GLY A 289 -9.93 -4.30 4.35
C GLY A 289 -9.27 -2.92 4.45
N ASP A 290 -8.18 -2.82 5.20
CA ASP A 290 -7.44 -1.57 5.38
C ASP A 290 -6.67 -1.20 4.11
N LEU A 291 -6.62 0.09 3.84
CA LEU A 291 -5.86 0.64 2.71
C LEU A 291 -4.40 0.87 3.12
N TRP A 292 -3.49 0.33 2.35
CA TRP A 292 -2.05 0.54 2.48
C TRP A 292 -1.51 1.27 1.26
N GLU A 293 -0.46 2.05 1.46
CA GLU A 293 0.22 2.72 0.37
C GLU A 293 1.73 2.64 0.50
N SER A 294 2.42 2.86 -0.63
CA SER A 294 3.86 3.11 -0.66
C SER A 294 4.18 4.38 -1.41
N GLU A 295 5.10 5.18 -0.89
CA GLU A 295 5.50 6.41 -1.52
C GLU A 295 7.01 6.66 -1.53
N LEU A 296 7.44 7.41 -2.55
CA LEU A 296 8.84 7.77 -2.73
C LEU A 296 9.21 8.95 -1.84
N GLY A 297 10.22 8.76 -1.02
CA GLY A 297 10.94 9.84 -0.38
C GLY A 297 11.87 10.59 -1.33
N PRO A 298 12.55 11.64 -0.85
CA PRO A 298 13.57 12.34 -1.66
C PRO A 298 14.91 11.59 -1.66
N ARG A 299 15.80 11.87 -0.74
CA ARG A 299 17.05 11.14 -0.50
C ARG A 299 16.96 10.46 0.87
N GLY A 300 16.55 9.21 0.90
CA GLY A 300 16.07 8.52 2.10
C GLY A 300 14.58 8.82 2.33
N GLY A 301 13.95 8.10 3.26
CA GLY A 301 12.58 8.32 3.68
C GLY A 301 11.53 7.91 2.63
N ASP A 302 11.77 6.83 1.88
CA ASP A 302 10.69 6.10 1.20
C ASP A 302 9.82 5.45 2.27
N GLU A 303 8.51 5.37 2.07
CA GLU A 303 7.56 5.01 3.13
C GLU A 303 6.57 3.93 2.70
N VAL A 304 6.11 3.17 3.69
CA VAL A 304 4.86 2.41 3.64
C VAL A 304 3.95 2.90 4.76
N ASN A 305 2.74 3.21 4.41
CA ASN A 305 1.75 3.79 5.31
C ASN A 305 0.46 2.96 5.34
N LEU A 306 -0.15 2.87 6.52
CA LEU A 306 -1.54 2.45 6.71
C LEU A 306 -2.43 3.69 6.60
N ILE A 307 -3.33 3.73 5.63
CA ILE A 307 -4.08 4.94 5.27
C ILE A 307 -5.43 5.00 5.99
N GLU A 308 -5.60 6.05 6.78
CA GLU A 308 -6.83 6.35 7.49
C GLU A 308 -7.53 7.61 6.96
N ALA A 309 -8.86 7.64 7.06
CA ALA A 309 -9.68 8.74 6.59
C ALA A 309 -9.40 10.04 7.36
N GLY A 310 -9.10 11.12 6.65
CA GLY A 310 -8.88 12.46 7.22
C GLY A 310 -7.51 12.69 7.85
N VAL A 311 -6.60 11.71 7.77
CA VAL A 311 -5.29 11.76 8.41
C VAL A 311 -4.27 12.48 7.52
N ASN A 312 -3.34 13.20 8.18
CA ASN A 312 -2.21 13.91 7.59
C ASN A 312 -0.92 13.10 7.74
N TYR A 313 -0.28 12.72 6.63
CA TYR A 313 0.96 11.93 6.59
C TYR A 313 2.23 12.79 6.56
N GLY A 314 2.08 14.10 6.65
CA GLY A 314 3.11 15.02 7.09
C GLY A 314 4.00 15.65 6.02
N TRP A 315 4.10 15.09 4.80
CA TRP A 315 4.90 15.73 3.74
C TRP A 315 4.40 17.14 3.40
N PRO A 316 5.26 18.16 3.25
CA PRO A 316 6.71 18.17 3.44
C PRO A 316 7.16 18.69 4.83
N THR A 317 6.29 18.68 5.82
CA THR A 317 6.59 19.21 7.16
C THR A 317 7.47 18.25 7.95
N ILE A 318 7.16 16.96 7.91
CA ILE A 318 7.98 15.87 8.47
C ILE A 318 8.52 15.00 7.33
N SER A 319 9.71 14.44 7.50
CA SER A 319 10.29 13.47 6.56
C SER A 319 11.50 12.78 7.18
N TYR A 320 11.71 11.51 6.85
CA TYR A 320 12.91 10.76 7.18
C TYR A 320 14.04 10.92 6.12
N GLY A 321 13.79 11.70 5.06
CA GLY A 321 14.76 11.95 4.00
C GLY A 321 15.34 13.36 4.02
N LEU A 322 16.29 13.59 3.10
CA LEU A 322 16.95 14.86 2.84
C LEU A 322 16.62 15.37 1.44
N GLU A 323 16.82 16.66 1.19
CA GLU A 323 16.88 17.18 -0.17
C GLU A 323 18.03 16.50 -0.96
N TYR A 324 17.94 16.46 -2.27
CA TYR A 324 18.99 15.85 -3.10
C TYR A 324 20.37 16.53 -2.98
N ASN A 325 20.40 17.77 -2.52
CA ASN A 325 21.64 18.51 -2.21
C ASN A 325 22.19 18.21 -0.80
N GLY A 326 21.46 17.40 0.01
CA GLY A 326 21.84 17.01 1.37
C GLY A 326 21.33 17.95 2.46
N GLU A 327 20.54 18.97 2.12
CA GLU A 327 19.87 19.83 3.11
C GLU A 327 18.66 19.11 3.73
N ALA A 328 18.23 19.55 4.90
CA ALA A 328 17.04 19.01 5.54
C ALA A 328 15.76 19.39 4.77
N ILE A 329 14.77 18.51 4.75
CA ILE A 329 13.43 18.84 4.29
C ILE A 329 12.76 19.73 5.35
N GLY A 330 12.16 20.85 4.90
CA GLY A 330 11.49 21.79 5.79
C GLY A 330 12.34 22.23 6.97
N SER A 331 11.92 21.90 8.18
CA SER A 331 12.67 22.22 9.42
C SER A 331 13.59 21.06 9.90
N GLY A 332 13.69 19.96 9.13
CA GLY A 332 14.49 18.80 9.49
C GLY A 332 13.91 18.00 10.67
N ILE A 333 12.60 17.93 10.76
CA ILE A 333 11.89 17.14 11.78
C ILE A 333 11.25 15.91 11.17
N THR A 334 11.25 14.83 11.93
CA THR A 334 10.66 13.55 11.51
C THR A 334 9.27 13.31 12.12
N GLN A 335 8.89 14.07 13.15
CA GLN A 335 7.66 13.87 13.90
C GLN A 335 7.02 15.22 14.26
N GLN A 336 5.69 15.29 14.16
CA GLN A 336 4.90 16.45 14.62
C GLN A 336 3.50 16.00 15.04
N ASN A 337 2.98 16.58 16.13
CA ASN A 337 1.61 16.28 16.57
C ASN A 337 0.57 16.56 15.48
N GLY A 338 -0.32 15.61 15.23
CA GLY A 338 -1.35 15.69 14.20
C GLY A 338 -0.87 15.28 12.81
N MET A 339 0.32 14.71 12.71
CA MET A 339 0.87 14.07 11.52
C MET A 339 1.20 12.62 11.85
N GLU A 340 0.73 11.71 11.01
CA GLU A 340 0.92 10.28 11.18
C GLU A 340 2.34 9.88 10.82
N GLN A 341 2.80 8.80 11.41
CA GLN A 341 4.11 8.24 11.16
C GLN A 341 3.99 7.09 10.16
N PRO A 342 4.95 6.94 9.23
CA PRO A 342 4.96 5.74 8.39
C PRO A 342 5.07 4.48 9.25
N VAL A 343 4.39 3.43 8.83
CA VAL A 343 4.54 2.09 9.43
C VAL A 343 5.96 1.59 9.22
N TYR A 344 6.53 1.88 8.05
CA TYR A 344 7.90 1.51 7.73
C TYR A 344 8.55 2.54 6.78
N TYR A 345 9.84 2.79 6.95
CA TYR A 345 10.60 3.64 6.01
C TYR A 345 11.97 3.07 5.67
N TRP A 346 12.49 3.42 4.49
CA TRP A 346 13.83 3.06 4.04
C TRP A 346 14.76 4.26 3.97
N ASP A 347 15.96 4.08 4.51
CA ASP A 347 17.10 4.97 4.30
C ASP A 347 18.39 4.12 4.25
N PRO A 348 19.04 3.99 3.05
CA PRO A 348 18.75 4.67 1.77
C PRO A 348 17.48 4.16 1.07
N VAL A 349 17.04 4.91 0.03
CA VAL A 349 15.84 4.63 -0.76
C VAL A 349 15.91 3.33 -1.53
N VAL A 350 14.77 2.64 -1.64
CA VAL A 350 14.52 1.53 -2.57
C VAL A 350 13.71 1.98 -3.80
N SER A 351 13.07 3.15 -3.72
CA SER A 351 12.12 3.70 -4.67
C SER A 351 10.92 2.77 -4.89
N PRO A 352 10.05 2.63 -3.89
CA PRO A 352 8.88 1.76 -3.96
C PRO A 352 7.94 2.20 -5.07
N SER A 353 7.28 1.25 -5.70
CA SER A 353 6.32 1.46 -6.77
C SER A 353 5.03 0.69 -6.48
N GLY A 354 4.51 -0.11 -7.42
CA GLY A 354 3.30 -0.88 -7.15
C GLY A 354 3.46 -1.85 -5.99
N ILE A 355 2.38 -2.01 -5.24
CA ILE A 355 2.29 -2.92 -4.08
C ILE A 355 1.07 -3.82 -4.23
N ASP A 356 1.15 -5.02 -3.67
CA ASP A 356 0.00 -5.90 -3.51
C ASP A 356 0.21 -6.83 -2.31
N PHE A 357 -0.89 -7.24 -1.68
CA PHE A 357 -0.88 -8.27 -0.66
C PHE A 357 -1.02 -9.65 -1.30
N TYR A 358 -0.17 -10.57 -0.91
CA TYR A 358 -0.31 -11.94 -1.36
C TYR A 358 -1.46 -12.63 -0.61
N SER A 359 -2.54 -12.91 -1.31
CA SER A 359 -3.71 -13.62 -0.80
C SER A 359 -3.70 -15.11 -1.15
N GLY A 360 -2.75 -15.54 -1.98
CA GLY A 360 -2.57 -16.92 -2.41
C GLY A 360 -2.18 -17.88 -1.28
N ASN A 361 -2.28 -19.15 -1.57
CA ASN A 361 -1.94 -20.24 -0.63
C ASN A 361 -0.87 -21.18 -1.17
N ALA A 362 -0.31 -20.90 -2.35
CA ALA A 362 0.74 -21.74 -2.93
C ALA A 362 2.03 -21.66 -2.10
N ILE A 363 2.34 -20.46 -1.58
CA ILE A 363 3.44 -20.25 -0.62
C ILE A 363 2.82 -19.73 0.68
N PRO A 364 2.46 -20.61 1.63
CA PRO A 364 1.69 -20.22 2.82
C PRO A 364 2.34 -19.16 3.70
N GLU A 365 3.66 -19.14 3.77
CA GLU A 365 4.42 -18.14 4.53
C GLU A 365 4.38 -16.71 3.93
N TRP A 366 3.87 -16.57 2.71
CA TRP A 366 3.63 -15.29 2.05
C TRP A 366 2.22 -14.74 2.30
N THR A 367 1.31 -15.56 2.79
CA THR A 367 -0.09 -15.15 2.97
C THR A 367 -0.20 -13.92 3.86
N ASN A 368 -0.89 -12.89 3.38
CA ASN A 368 -1.04 -11.56 3.98
C ASN A 368 0.25 -10.73 4.11
N ASN A 369 1.35 -11.15 3.51
CA ASN A 369 2.52 -10.30 3.42
C ASN A 369 2.34 -9.26 2.30
N LEU A 370 2.91 -8.08 2.49
CA LEU A 370 2.93 -7.02 1.50
C LEU A 370 4.16 -7.19 0.59
N PHE A 371 3.91 -7.21 -0.71
CA PHE A 371 4.97 -7.18 -1.72
C PHE A 371 5.00 -5.83 -2.40
N LEU A 372 6.19 -5.36 -2.76
CA LEU A 372 6.36 -4.14 -3.52
C LEU A 372 7.51 -4.23 -4.52
N GLY A 373 7.34 -3.57 -5.66
CA GLY A 373 8.39 -3.42 -6.65
C GLY A 373 9.33 -2.27 -6.29
N ALA A 374 10.64 -2.52 -6.23
CA ALA A 374 11.65 -1.50 -5.99
C ALA A 374 12.31 -1.06 -7.29
N LEU A 375 12.22 0.24 -7.61
CA LEU A 375 12.78 0.78 -8.86
C LEU A 375 14.28 0.97 -8.78
N SER A 376 14.78 1.74 -7.81
CA SER A 376 16.21 1.95 -7.64
C SER A 376 16.89 0.81 -6.89
N GLY A 377 16.16 0.14 -6.00
CA GLY A 377 16.62 -1.05 -5.30
C GLY A 377 16.83 -2.25 -6.22
N GLN A 378 16.11 -2.33 -7.35
CA GLN A 378 16.21 -3.40 -8.35
C GLN A 378 15.92 -4.79 -7.76
N HIS A 379 14.93 -4.87 -6.90
CA HIS A 379 14.46 -6.11 -6.28
C HIS A 379 12.96 -6.00 -5.99
N ILE A 380 12.35 -7.07 -5.52
CA ILE A 380 11.03 -7.06 -4.92
C ILE A 380 11.23 -7.13 -3.41
N VAL A 381 10.56 -6.26 -2.66
CA VAL A 381 10.52 -6.33 -1.21
C VAL A 381 9.30 -7.16 -0.79
N ARG A 382 9.49 -8.08 0.16
CA ARG A 382 8.43 -8.72 0.94
C ARG A 382 8.50 -8.18 2.37
N LEU A 383 7.42 -7.61 2.87
CA LEU A 383 7.26 -7.20 4.26
C LEU A 383 6.32 -8.16 4.97
N VAL A 384 6.79 -8.73 6.07
CA VAL A 384 5.96 -9.47 7.02
C VAL A 384 5.35 -8.48 7.98
N ILE A 385 4.01 -8.44 8.04
CA ILE A 385 3.26 -7.48 8.83
C ILE A 385 2.44 -8.24 9.87
N GLU A 386 2.60 -7.87 11.14
CA GLU A 386 1.83 -8.39 12.27
C GLU A 386 1.26 -7.21 13.06
N ASP A 387 -0.04 -7.21 13.33
CA ASP A 387 -0.72 -6.14 14.07
C ASP A 387 -0.40 -4.72 13.53
N ASN A 388 -0.31 -4.58 12.20
CA ASN A 388 0.05 -3.36 11.48
C ASN A 388 1.50 -2.87 11.74
N ILE A 389 2.39 -3.74 12.18
CA ILE A 389 3.82 -3.47 12.38
C ILE A 389 4.62 -4.36 11.43
N VAL A 390 5.64 -3.81 10.78
CA VAL A 390 6.57 -4.59 9.98
C VAL A 390 7.55 -5.31 10.92
N VAL A 391 7.55 -6.64 10.87
CA VAL A 391 8.39 -7.48 11.73
C VAL A 391 9.51 -8.18 10.96
N GLY A 392 9.48 -8.16 9.63
CA GLY A 392 10.50 -8.77 8.80
C GLY A 392 10.52 -8.22 7.38
N GLU A 393 11.71 -8.18 6.77
CA GLU A 393 11.93 -7.78 5.37
C GLU A 393 12.71 -8.87 4.63
N GLU A 394 12.29 -9.18 3.40
CA GLU A 394 13.02 -10.02 2.45
C GLU A 394 13.14 -9.32 1.12
N ARG A 395 14.25 -9.53 0.42
CA ARG A 395 14.48 -9.03 -0.94
C ARG A 395 14.56 -10.19 -1.92
N LEU A 396 13.68 -10.19 -2.90
CA LEU A 396 13.60 -11.21 -3.94
C LEU A 396 14.11 -10.65 -5.27
N LEU A 397 14.69 -11.50 -6.11
CA LEU A 397 15.13 -11.17 -7.48
C LEU A 397 16.22 -10.08 -7.55
N GLU A 398 17.05 -9.90 -6.52
CA GLU A 398 18.18 -8.97 -6.56
C GLU A 398 19.18 -9.30 -7.69
N ASP A 399 19.39 -10.60 -7.96
CA ASP A 399 20.32 -11.07 -8.99
C ASP A 399 19.87 -10.72 -10.43
N GLU A 400 18.58 -10.43 -10.63
CA GLU A 400 18.06 -10.03 -11.93
C GLU A 400 18.48 -8.61 -12.34
N GLY A 401 18.81 -7.74 -11.38
CA GLY A 401 19.26 -6.37 -11.61
C GLY A 401 18.24 -5.53 -12.37
N GLN A 402 16.94 -5.83 -12.23
CA GLN A 402 15.85 -5.18 -12.91
C GLN A 402 15.15 -4.17 -11.99
N ARG A 403 14.69 -3.08 -12.56
CA ARG A 403 13.77 -2.15 -11.89
C ARG A 403 12.38 -2.76 -11.92
N PHE A 404 11.75 -2.97 -10.77
CA PHE A 404 10.41 -3.52 -10.69
C PHE A 404 9.38 -2.40 -10.52
N ARG A 405 8.44 -2.33 -11.47
CA ARG A 405 7.42 -1.28 -11.57
C ARG A 405 6.15 -1.64 -10.81
N ASP A 406 5.74 -2.90 -10.85
CA ASP A 406 4.49 -3.34 -10.28
C ASP A 406 4.57 -4.79 -9.82
N VAL A 407 3.76 -5.14 -8.85
CA VAL A 407 3.55 -6.52 -8.39
C VAL A 407 2.06 -6.81 -8.35
N LEU A 408 1.69 -8.06 -8.55
CA LEU A 408 0.29 -8.48 -8.62
C LEU A 408 0.14 -9.89 -8.05
N ASP A 409 -0.76 -10.07 -7.10
CA ASP A 409 -1.21 -11.39 -6.64
C ASP A 409 -2.02 -12.05 -7.76
N GLY A 410 -1.49 -13.10 -8.33
CA GLY A 410 -2.05 -13.71 -9.54
C GLY A 410 -3.17 -14.69 -9.27
N PRO A 411 -4.06 -14.92 -10.26
CA PRO A 411 -5.23 -15.78 -10.11
C PRO A 411 -4.89 -17.27 -9.92
N ASP A 412 -3.65 -17.65 -10.18
CA ASP A 412 -3.12 -19.02 -10.01
C ASP A 412 -2.35 -19.18 -8.69
N GLY A 413 -2.38 -18.16 -7.82
CA GLY A 413 -1.71 -18.15 -6.53
C GLY A 413 -0.19 -17.90 -6.62
N ALA A 414 0.32 -17.45 -7.76
CA ALA A 414 1.68 -16.99 -7.93
C ALA A 414 1.75 -15.46 -7.82
N LEU A 415 2.88 -14.92 -7.40
CA LEU A 415 3.16 -13.49 -7.50
C LEU A 415 3.69 -13.17 -8.90
N TYR A 416 3.15 -12.12 -9.52
CA TYR A 416 3.62 -11.57 -10.78
C TYR A 416 4.35 -10.26 -10.54
N ALA A 417 5.48 -10.08 -11.21
CA ALA A 417 6.31 -8.89 -11.05
C ALA A 417 6.67 -8.28 -12.41
N LEU A 418 6.27 -7.04 -12.61
CA LEU A 418 6.47 -6.27 -13.84
C LEU A 418 7.75 -5.45 -13.74
N THR A 419 8.62 -5.55 -14.75
CA THR A 419 9.80 -4.69 -14.82
C THR A 419 9.49 -3.34 -15.47
N ASP A 420 10.36 -2.36 -15.24
CA ASP A 420 10.29 -1.00 -15.80
C ASP A 420 11.12 -0.88 -17.09
N GLY A 421 10.75 0.04 -17.97
CA GLY A 421 11.51 0.42 -19.15
C GLY A 421 11.11 -0.28 -20.46
N ASP A 422 11.91 -0.06 -21.50
CA ASP A 422 11.70 -0.69 -22.80
C ASP A 422 12.17 -2.16 -22.78
N ASN A 423 11.46 -3.04 -23.46
CA ASN A 423 11.64 -4.48 -23.40
C ASN A 423 11.39 -5.09 -22.02
N ALA A 424 10.43 -4.54 -21.31
CA ALA A 424 10.02 -5.03 -20.02
C ALA A 424 9.44 -6.46 -20.10
N VAL A 425 9.57 -7.14 -18.97
CA VAL A 425 9.08 -8.51 -18.80
C VAL A 425 8.17 -8.60 -17.58
N ILE A 426 7.33 -9.62 -17.56
CA ILE A 426 6.64 -10.04 -16.35
C ILE A 426 7.29 -11.34 -15.88
N TYR A 427 7.73 -11.35 -14.63
CA TYR A 427 8.13 -12.58 -13.95
C TYR A 427 6.92 -13.22 -13.27
N ARG A 428 6.88 -14.56 -13.26
CA ARG A 428 5.98 -15.34 -12.43
C ARG A 428 6.81 -16.05 -11.36
N ILE A 429 6.44 -15.86 -10.09
CA ILE A 429 7.14 -16.38 -8.92
C ILE A 429 6.14 -17.27 -8.16
N GLY A 430 6.42 -18.56 -8.06
CA GLY A 430 5.51 -19.51 -7.43
C GLY A 430 6.02 -20.94 -7.49
N LEU A 431 5.21 -21.89 -7.03
CA LEU A 431 5.52 -23.32 -7.04
C LEU A 431 5.48 -23.90 -8.45
#